data_107a0bb01c4af9ad05858ecb5cb1a1a8
#
_entry.id   107a0bb01c4af9ad05858ecb5cb1a1a8
#
_cell.length_a   1.000
_cell.length_b   1.000
_cell.length_c   1.000
_cell.angle_alpha   90.00
_cell.angle_beta   90.00
_cell.angle_gamma   90.00
#
_symmetry.space_group_name_H-M   'P 1'
#
loop_
_entity.id
_entity.type
_entity.pdbx_description
1 polymer ?
#
loop_
_entity_poly.entity_id
_entity_poly.type
_entity_poly.pdbx_seq_one_letter_code
_entity_poly.pdbx_strand_id
1 'polypeptide(L)'
;MIRLILMRHANALDGSVDRTRPLSREGRSRAQRVAIELKRLGWTPDRIIHSDATRCVQTVAAMIPIFGDAAAVDSKSVLYLAAPETIDSVIAGADPTDGDSNNACLMIVAHNPGLSVAASHWSGQYQSLRPAGSVRLTIDADQFADATPPKVVQFDSLDAGSL
;
A
#
# COMPACT_ATOMS: atom_id res chain seq x y z
N MET A 1 6.49 -9.46 -15.20
CA MET A 1 5.50 -8.45 -14.74
C MET A 1 5.52 -8.35 -13.22
N ILE A 2 5.42 -7.16 -12.68
CA ILE A 2 5.36 -6.92 -11.24
C ILE A 2 4.00 -6.36 -10.84
N ARG A 3 3.68 -6.43 -9.55
CA ARG A 3 2.42 -5.97 -8.98
C ARG A 3 2.67 -4.94 -7.88
N LEU A 4 1.87 -3.88 -7.87
CA LEU A 4 1.96 -2.80 -6.89
C LEU A 4 0.59 -2.57 -6.25
N ILE A 5 0.57 -2.49 -4.92
CA ILE A 5 -0.60 -2.10 -4.13
C ILE A 5 -0.29 -0.77 -3.46
N LEU A 6 -1.08 0.26 -3.74
CA LEU A 6 -1.05 1.53 -3.03
C LEU A 6 -2.25 1.58 -2.09
N MET A 7 -2.04 1.58 -0.79
CA MET A 7 -3.09 1.54 0.22
C MET A 7 -2.97 2.69 1.22
N ARG A 8 -4.06 3.40 1.44
CA ARG A 8 -4.15 4.35 2.55
C ARG A 8 -4.32 3.60 3.87
N HIS A 9 -3.63 4.07 4.94
CA HIS A 9 -3.84 3.53 6.28
C HIS A 9 -5.33 3.47 6.65
N ALA A 10 -5.72 2.57 7.54
CA ALA A 10 -7.10 2.44 8.00
C ALA A 10 -7.50 3.57 8.97
N ASN A 11 -8.77 3.60 9.38
CA ASN A 11 -9.32 4.63 10.24
C ASN A 11 -8.54 4.78 11.54
N ALA A 12 -8.12 6.00 11.84
CA ALA A 12 -7.40 6.37 13.05
C ALA A 12 -8.29 7.19 14.00
N LEU A 13 -7.98 7.10 15.29
CA LEU A 13 -8.55 7.97 16.31
C LEU A 13 -7.93 9.37 16.22
N ASP A 14 -8.62 10.36 16.74
CA ASP A 14 -8.05 11.69 16.93
C ASP A 14 -6.99 11.69 18.04
N GLY A 15 -6.10 12.68 18.00
CA GLY A 15 -5.04 12.83 18.99
C GLY A 15 -4.30 14.15 18.82
N SER A 16 -3.65 14.61 19.88
CA SER A 16 -2.91 15.87 19.91
C SER A 16 -1.63 15.86 19.08
N VAL A 17 -1.03 14.68 18.90
CA VAL A 17 0.17 14.48 18.06
C VAL A 17 -0.20 13.60 16.90
N ASP A 18 -0.23 14.16 15.69
CA ASP A 18 -0.73 13.45 14.48
C ASP A 18 0.02 12.14 14.23
N ARG A 19 1.35 12.13 14.35
CA ARG A 19 2.16 10.94 14.05
C ARG A 19 1.86 9.75 14.93
N THR A 20 1.45 9.97 16.18
CA THR A 20 1.17 8.94 17.18
C THR A 20 -0.30 8.54 17.27
N ARG A 21 -1.19 9.10 16.43
CA ARG A 21 -2.61 8.73 16.40
C ARG A 21 -2.77 7.24 16.08
N PRO A 22 -3.41 6.45 16.96
CA PRO A 22 -3.56 5.02 16.74
C PRO A 22 -4.77 4.71 15.83
N LEU A 23 -4.82 3.47 15.32
CA LEU A 23 -6.02 2.97 14.67
C LEU A 23 -7.21 2.94 15.64
N SER A 24 -8.40 3.23 15.10
CA SER A 24 -9.65 2.88 15.75
C SER A 24 -9.88 1.36 15.70
N ARG A 25 -10.80 0.87 16.53
CA ARG A 25 -11.27 -0.53 16.47
C ARG A 25 -11.83 -0.87 15.09
N GLU A 26 -12.60 0.03 14.51
CA GLU A 26 -13.14 -0.10 13.15
C GLU A 26 -12.01 -0.15 12.10
N GLY A 27 -11.00 0.72 12.23
CA GLY A 27 -9.85 0.74 11.33
C GLY A 27 -9.10 -0.59 11.32
N ARG A 28 -8.89 -1.20 12.48
CA ARG A 28 -8.28 -2.53 12.59
C ARG A 28 -9.12 -3.59 11.87
N SER A 29 -10.43 -3.60 12.09
CA SER A 29 -11.34 -4.54 11.42
C SER A 29 -11.35 -4.35 9.91
N ARG A 30 -11.34 -3.11 9.43
CA ARG A 30 -11.29 -2.80 7.99
C ARG A 30 -9.98 -3.26 7.35
N ALA A 31 -8.84 -3.02 8.00
CA ALA A 31 -7.54 -3.50 7.52
C ALA A 31 -7.53 -5.02 7.36
N GLN A 32 -8.08 -5.75 8.33
CA GLN A 32 -8.19 -7.21 8.26
C GLN A 32 -9.08 -7.67 7.08
N ARG A 33 -10.24 -7.05 6.88
CA ARG A 33 -11.13 -7.39 5.75
C ARG A 33 -10.48 -7.12 4.39
N VAL A 34 -9.76 -6.02 4.27
CA VAL A 34 -9.00 -5.71 3.04
C VAL A 34 -7.91 -6.75 2.80
N ALA A 35 -7.19 -7.18 3.84
CA ALA A 35 -6.18 -8.24 3.71
C ALA A 35 -6.78 -9.58 3.27
N ILE A 36 -7.93 -9.95 3.82
CA ILE A 36 -8.67 -11.17 3.43
C ILE A 36 -9.05 -11.10 1.95
N GLU A 37 -9.58 -9.96 1.51
CA GLU A 37 -10.00 -9.78 0.12
C GLU A 37 -8.81 -9.76 -0.84
N LEU A 38 -7.73 -9.05 -0.50
CA LEU A 38 -6.49 -9.07 -1.29
C LEU A 38 -5.95 -10.49 -1.45
N LYS A 39 -5.91 -11.26 -0.37
CA LYS A 39 -5.48 -12.67 -0.40
C LYS A 39 -6.40 -13.53 -1.27
N ARG A 40 -7.72 -13.36 -1.16
CA ARG A 40 -8.71 -14.07 -1.99
C ARG A 40 -8.53 -13.78 -3.49
N LEU A 41 -8.14 -12.55 -3.82
CA LEU A 41 -7.87 -12.11 -5.18
C LEU A 41 -6.46 -12.48 -5.69
N GLY A 42 -5.64 -13.16 -4.88
CA GLY A 42 -4.27 -13.54 -5.24
C GLY A 42 -3.26 -12.39 -5.13
N TRP A 43 -3.58 -11.32 -4.40
CA TRP A 43 -2.75 -10.13 -4.19
C TRP A 43 -2.07 -10.14 -2.82
N THR A 44 -1.46 -11.25 -2.43
CA THR A 44 -0.63 -11.30 -1.23
C THR A 44 0.71 -10.62 -1.53
N PRO A 45 1.11 -9.58 -0.77
CA PRO A 45 2.38 -8.91 -1.00
C PRO A 45 3.57 -9.76 -0.52
N ASP A 46 4.67 -9.72 -1.27
CA ASP A 46 5.96 -10.27 -0.88
C ASP A 46 6.73 -9.27 -0.01
N ARG A 47 6.47 -7.98 -0.23
CA ARG A 47 7.06 -6.89 0.54
C ARG A 47 6.04 -5.81 0.85
N ILE A 48 6.09 -5.30 2.09
CA ILE A 48 5.27 -4.18 2.55
C ILE A 48 6.20 -3.08 3.03
N ILE A 49 6.09 -1.88 2.43
CA ILE A 49 6.80 -0.68 2.90
C ILE A 49 5.74 0.30 3.41
N HIS A 50 5.91 0.81 4.62
CA HIS A 50 4.92 1.67 5.24
C HIS A 50 5.53 2.88 5.95
N SER A 51 4.73 3.94 6.13
CA SER A 51 5.07 5.08 6.98
C SER A 51 5.25 4.63 8.43
N ASP A 52 6.14 5.29 9.15
CA ASP A 52 6.39 5.06 10.58
C ASP A 52 5.32 5.64 11.51
N ALA A 53 4.31 6.34 10.98
CA ALA A 53 3.17 6.79 11.79
C ALA A 53 2.43 5.61 12.41
N THR A 54 2.02 5.74 13.66
CA THR A 54 1.37 4.66 14.45
C THR A 54 0.22 4.01 13.70
N ARG A 55 -0.63 4.80 13.02
CA ARG A 55 -1.76 4.27 12.24
C ARG A 55 -1.34 3.39 11.05
N CYS A 56 -0.21 3.70 10.40
CA CYS A 56 0.33 2.85 9.33
C CYS A 56 0.93 1.56 9.88
N VAL A 57 1.73 1.66 10.94
CA VAL A 57 2.30 0.50 11.66
C VAL A 57 1.18 -0.47 12.08
N GLN A 58 0.13 0.05 12.71
CA GLN A 58 -0.99 -0.76 13.19
C GLN A 58 -1.88 -1.30 12.06
N THR A 59 -2.01 -0.58 10.94
CA THR A 59 -2.69 -1.10 9.74
C THR A 59 -1.97 -2.36 9.25
N VAL A 60 -0.66 -2.28 9.05
CA VAL A 60 0.15 -3.42 8.59
C VAL A 60 0.13 -4.56 9.61
N ALA A 61 0.29 -4.25 10.90
CA ALA A 61 0.22 -5.26 11.97
C ALA A 61 -1.11 -6.03 12.00
N ALA A 62 -2.23 -5.38 11.63
CA ALA A 62 -3.53 -6.03 11.53
C ALA A 62 -3.65 -6.96 10.30
N MET A 63 -2.87 -6.71 9.24
CA MET A 63 -2.93 -7.45 7.98
C MET A 63 -1.99 -8.65 7.94
N ILE A 64 -0.83 -8.57 8.58
CA ILE A 64 0.21 -9.61 8.57
C ILE A 64 -0.30 -11.00 8.94
N PRO A 65 -1.12 -11.21 10.00
CA PRO A 65 -1.63 -12.55 10.34
C PRO A 65 -2.44 -13.20 9.22
N ILE A 66 -3.00 -12.40 8.31
CA ILE A 66 -3.80 -12.88 7.17
C ILE A 66 -2.91 -13.22 5.98
N PHE A 67 -1.92 -12.38 5.69
CA PHE A 67 -0.98 -12.62 4.59
C PHE A 67 -0.03 -13.79 4.88
N GLY A 68 0.35 -14.00 6.13
CA GLY A 68 1.35 -14.97 6.56
C GLY A 68 2.74 -14.34 6.68
N ASP A 69 3.70 -15.12 7.15
CA ASP A 69 5.04 -14.66 7.53
C ASP A 69 5.99 -14.43 6.34
N ALA A 70 5.51 -14.58 5.10
CA ALA A 70 6.35 -14.50 3.91
C ALA A 70 6.67 -13.06 3.46
N ALA A 71 5.91 -12.06 3.92
CA ALA A 71 6.11 -10.67 3.53
C ALA A 71 7.25 -10.02 4.34
N ALA A 72 8.26 -9.48 3.64
CA ALA A 72 9.21 -8.56 4.24
C ALA A 72 8.52 -7.23 4.58
N VAL A 73 8.73 -6.70 5.79
CA VAL A 73 8.08 -5.46 6.25
C VAL A 73 9.13 -4.41 6.61
N ASP A 74 9.05 -3.26 5.95
CA ASP A 74 9.95 -2.12 6.15
C ASP A 74 9.18 -0.87 6.57
N SER A 75 9.63 -0.22 7.63
CA SER A 75 9.15 1.09 8.05
C SER A 75 10.04 2.20 7.49
N LYS A 76 9.45 3.21 6.84
CA LYS A 76 10.18 4.35 6.27
C LYS A 76 9.55 5.67 6.71
N SER A 77 10.30 6.48 7.47
CA SER A 77 9.86 7.79 7.95
C SER A 77 9.58 8.79 6.81
N VAL A 78 10.26 8.64 5.67
CA VAL A 78 10.04 9.50 4.49
C VAL A 78 8.63 9.39 3.91
N LEU A 79 7.91 8.31 4.20
CA LEU A 79 6.52 8.14 3.77
C LEU A 79 5.51 8.89 4.62
N TYR A 80 5.92 9.46 5.76
CA TYR A 80 5.00 10.24 6.59
C TYR A 80 4.54 11.51 5.89
N LEU A 81 3.24 11.60 5.58
CA LEU A 81 2.61 12.68 4.81
C LEU A 81 3.36 13.00 3.51
N ALA A 82 3.92 11.99 2.87
CA ALA A 82 4.80 12.13 1.71
C ALA A 82 4.07 12.72 0.49
N ALA A 83 4.82 13.50 -0.30
CA ALA A 83 4.43 13.90 -1.63
C ALA A 83 4.44 12.70 -2.60
N PRO A 84 3.69 12.72 -3.71
CA PRO A 84 3.64 11.61 -4.66
C PRO A 84 5.02 11.24 -5.22
N GLU A 85 5.90 12.20 -5.46
CA GLU A 85 7.26 11.96 -5.97
C GLU A 85 8.14 11.16 -4.97
N THR A 86 7.92 11.37 -3.68
CA THR A 86 8.59 10.60 -2.62
C THR A 86 8.09 9.15 -2.62
N ILE A 87 6.78 8.96 -2.82
CA ILE A 87 6.18 7.61 -2.93
C ILE A 87 6.75 6.89 -4.15
N ASP A 88 6.83 7.56 -5.31
CA ASP A 88 7.41 7.01 -6.53
C ASP A 88 8.89 6.62 -6.33
N SER A 89 9.66 7.46 -5.63
CA SER A 89 11.05 7.17 -5.30
C SER A 89 11.20 5.94 -4.40
N VAL A 90 10.29 5.75 -3.45
CA VAL A 90 10.27 4.56 -2.58
C VAL A 90 9.91 3.31 -3.37
N ILE A 91 8.97 3.40 -4.32
CA ILE A 91 8.63 2.29 -5.22
C ILE A 91 9.85 1.91 -6.07
N ALA A 92 10.48 2.88 -6.73
CA ALA A 92 11.64 2.63 -7.59
C ALA A 92 12.84 2.06 -6.84
N GLY A 93 13.01 2.42 -5.57
CA GLY A 93 14.07 1.91 -4.69
C GLY A 93 13.72 0.61 -3.97
N ALA A 94 12.56 0.01 -4.25
CA ALA A 94 12.20 -1.26 -3.64
C ALA A 94 12.91 -2.40 -4.36
N ASP A 95 13.90 -3.03 -3.70
CA ASP A 95 14.52 -4.23 -4.24
C ASP A 95 13.51 -5.38 -4.26
N PRO A 96 13.53 -6.23 -5.31
CA PRO A 96 12.84 -7.50 -5.24
C PRO A 96 13.35 -8.28 -4.04
N THR A 97 12.46 -8.84 -3.24
CA THR A 97 12.85 -9.85 -2.26
C THR A 97 13.47 -11.05 -2.99
N ASP A 98 14.30 -11.84 -2.33
CA ASP A 98 15.07 -12.97 -2.90
C ASP A 98 14.24 -14.05 -3.63
N GLY A 99 12.99 -13.76 -3.97
CA GLY A 99 12.09 -14.56 -4.79
C GLY A 99 12.13 -14.21 -6.26
N ASP A 100 11.40 -14.96 -7.06
CA ASP A 100 11.24 -14.76 -8.50
C ASP A 100 10.79 -13.32 -8.82
N SER A 101 11.72 -12.48 -9.28
CA SER A 101 11.47 -11.07 -9.61
C SER A 101 10.35 -10.88 -10.64
N ASN A 102 10.05 -11.90 -11.43
CA ASN A 102 9.04 -11.84 -12.49
C ASN A 102 7.59 -11.80 -12.01
N ASN A 103 7.31 -11.86 -10.72
CA ASN A 103 5.94 -11.80 -10.18
C ASN A 103 5.88 -11.12 -8.81
N ALA A 104 6.86 -10.30 -8.49
CA ALA A 104 6.94 -9.60 -7.20
C ALA A 104 5.71 -8.71 -6.96
N CYS A 105 5.22 -8.71 -5.73
CA CYS A 105 4.10 -7.89 -5.27
C CYS A 105 4.54 -6.97 -4.13
N LEU A 106 4.67 -5.67 -4.42
CA LEU A 106 4.97 -4.63 -3.44
C LEU A 106 3.69 -3.97 -2.93
N MET A 107 3.60 -3.76 -1.63
CA MET A 107 2.56 -2.96 -1.02
C MET A 107 3.14 -1.72 -0.35
N ILE A 108 2.60 -0.54 -0.65
CA ILE A 108 2.90 0.73 0.02
C ILE A 108 1.70 1.12 0.89
N VAL A 109 1.94 1.36 2.19
CA VAL A 109 0.92 1.88 3.12
C VAL A 109 1.32 3.26 3.61
N ALA A 110 0.57 4.28 3.20
CA ALA A 110 0.92 5.68 3.44
C ALA A 110 -0.32 6.57 3.65
N HIS A 111 -0.19 7.86 3.37
CA HIS A 111 -1.13 8.92 3.71
C HIS A 111 -1.65 9.69 2.51
N ASN A 112 -2.87 10.23 2.63
CA ASN A 112 -3.37 11.27 1.73
C ASN A 112 -2.82 12.65 2.14
N PRO A 113 -2.77 13.64 1.19
CA PRO A 113 -3.24 13.53 -0.20
C PRO A 113 -2.25 12.87 -1.16
N GLY A 114 -0.96 12.76 -0.81
CA GLY A 114 0.10 12.29 -1.71
C GLY A 114 -0.19 10.93 -2.31
N LEU A 115 -0.72 9.99 -1.51
CA LEU A 115 -1.02 8.64 -1.99
C LEU A 115 -2.15 8.59 -3.02
N SER A 116 -3.22 9.38 -2.85
CA SER A 116 -4.30 9.47 -3.85
C SER A 116 -3.81 10.12 -5.15
N VAL A 117 -2.91 11.10 -5.06
CA VAL A 117 -2.28 11.70 -6.25
C VAL A 117 -1.40 10.69 -6.97
N ALA A 118 -0.54 9.96 -6.24
CA ALA A 118 0.28 8.90 -6.80
C ALA A 118 -0.60 7.81 -7.45
N ALA A 119 -1.64 7.34 -6.76
CA ALA A 119 -2.57 6.34 -7.28
C ALA A 119 -3.28 6.82 -8.56
N SER A 120 -3.66 8.10 -8.63
CA SER A 120 -4.27 8.68 -9.83
C SER A 120 -3.28 8.71 -10.98
N HIS A 121 -2.04 9.10 -10.74
CA HIS A 121 -0.98 9.13 -11.75
C HIS A 121 -0.69 7.72 -12.28
N TRP A 122 -0.52 6.74 -11.39
CA TRP A 122 -0.22 5.37 -11.78
C TRP A 122 -1.37 4.69 -12.52
N SER A 123 -2.62 4.90 -12.10
CA SER A 123 -3.78 4.29 -12.77
C SER A 123 -4.24 5.01 -14.04
N GLY A 124 -3.78 6.24 -14.26
CA GLY A 124 -4.28 7.09 -15.34
C GLY A 124 -5.71 7.60 -15.14
N GLN A 125 -6.29 7.40 -13.96
CA GLN A 125 -7.65 7.81 -13.60
C GLN A 125 -7.68 8.43 -12.20
N TYR A 126 -8.59 9.38 -11.98
CA TYR A 126 -8.75 10.00 -10.68
C TYR A 126 -9.05 8.96 -9.58
N GLN A 127 -8.23 8.95 -8.54
CA GLN A 127 -8.38 8.11 -7.36
C GLN A 127 -8.49 8.97 -6.11
N SER A 128 -9.47 8.69 -5.27
CA SER A 128 -9.62 9.30 -3.95
C SER A 128 -9.72 8.18 -2.91
N LEU A 129 -8.56 7.79 -2.36
CA LEU A 129 -8.48 6.66 -1.44
C LEU A 129 -9.08 7.03 -0.09
N ARG A 130 -10.13 6.33 0.31
CA ARG A 130 -10.67 6.34 1.67
C ARG A 130 -9.72 5.59 2.62
N PRO A 131 -9.86 5.75 3.96
CA PRO A 131 -9.12 4.92 4.90
C PRO A 131 -9.27 3.43 4.59
N ALA A 132 -8.18 2.70 4.52
CA ALA A 132 -8.04 1.31 4.08
C ALA A 132 -8.36 1.05 2.59
N GLY A 133 -8.71 2.06 1.82
CA GLY A 133 -8.87 1.94 0.36
C GLY A 133 -7.53 1.72 -0.33
N SER A 134 -7.53 0.98 -1.42
CA SER A 134 -6.33 0.65 -2.18
C SER A 134 -6.56 0.62 -3.69
N VAL A 135 -5.47 0.83 -4.43
CA VAL A 135 -5.37 0.60 -5.87
C VAL A 135 -4.36 -0.52 -6.10
N ARG A 136 -4.69 -1.46 -6.98
CA ARG A 136 -3.86 -2.58 -7.41
C ARG A 136 -3.45 -2.38 -8.86
N LEU A 137 -2.17 -2.50 -9.14
CA LEU A 137 -1.58 -2.22 -10.44
C LEU A 137 -0.72 -3.40 -10.90
N THR A 138 -0.95 -3.88 -12.10
CA THR A 138 -0.06 -4.81 -12.80
C THR A 138 0.77 -4.01 -13.79
N ILE A 139 2.08 -4.16 -13.73
CA ILE A 139 3.05 -3.32 -14.44
C ILE A 139 3.92 -4.19 -15.32
N ASP A 140 4.08 -3.80 -16.59
CA ASP A 140 4.98 -4.46 -17.53
C ASP A 140 6.43 -4.03 -17.28
N ALA A 141 6.98 -4.55 -16.21
CA ALA A 141 8.38 -4.37 -15.83
C ALA A 141 8.86 -5.62 -15.08
N ASP A 142 10.16 -5.83 -15.04
CA ASP A 142 10.79 -6.94 -14.34
C ASP A 142 11.26 -6.55 -12.94
N GLN A 143 11.44 -5.25 -12.68
CA GLN A 143 11.84 -4.70 -11.40
C GLN A 143 11.18 -3.34 -11.14
N PHE A 144 11.06 -2.95 -9.87
CA PHE A 144 10.39 -1.71 -9.49
C PHE A 144 11.13 -0.45 -9.95
N ALA A 145 12.46 -0.51 -10.12
CA ALA A 145 13.25 0.58 -10.67
C ALA A 145 12.85 0.96 -12.11
N ASP A 146 12.35 0.01 -12.87
CA ASP A 146 11.89 0.20 -14.26
C ASP A 146 10.37 0.46 -14.36
N ALA A 147 9.66 0.40 -13.25
CA ALA A 147 8.23 0.62 -13.21
C ALA A 147 7.90 2.11 -13.41
N THR A 148 7.04 2.38 -14.36
CA THR A 148 6.55 3.74 -14.65
C THR A 148 5.07 3.70 -15.00
N PRO A 149 4.29 4.77 -14.77
CA PRO A 149 2.87 4.80 -15.08
C PRO A 149 2.49 4.33 -16.50
N PRO A 150 3.22 4.70 -17.57
CA PRO A 150 2.90 4.21 -18.92
C PRO A 150 3.01 2.69 -19.10
N LYS A 151 3.69 1.99 -18.19
CA LYS A 151 3.83 0.53 -18.21
C LYS A 151 2.73 -0.22 -17.45
N VAL A 152 1.78 0.50 -16.86
CA VAL A 152 0.63 -0.14 -16.19
C VAL A 152 -0.28 -0.77 -17.24
N VAL A 153 -0.43 -2.08 -17.17
CA VAL A 153 -1.26 -2.85 -18.12
C VAL A 153 -2.65 -3.15 -17.58
N GLN A 154 -2.81 -3.11 -16.26
CA GLN A 154 -4.10 -3.30 -15.61
C GLN A 154 -4.10 -2.61 -14.25
N PHE A 155 -5.21 -1.99 -13.89
CA PHE A 155 -5.45 -1.55 -12.52
C PHE A 155 -6.87 -1.89 -12.06
N ASP A 156 -7.06 -1.93 -10.75
CA ASP A 156 -8.34 -2.08 -10.09
C ASP A 156 -8.30 -1.41 -8.71
N SER A 157 -9.42 -0.95 -8.22
CA SER A 157 -9.54 -0.31 -6.91
C SER A 157 -10.34 -1.18 -5.94
N LEU A 158 -9.98 -1.14 -4.67
CA LEU A 158 -10.67 -1.81 -3.59
C LEU A 158 -11.09 -0.77 -2.56
N ASP A 159 -12.40 -0.53 -2.47
CA ASP A 159 -12.98 0.34 -1.44
C ASP A 159 -13.33 -0.49 -0.21
N ALA A 160 -12.65 -0.20 0.91
CA ALA A 160 -12.91 -0.87 2.18
C ALA A 160 -14.33 -0.62 2.73
N GLY A 161 -15.03 0.38 2.24
CA GLY A 161 -16.42 0.65 2.62
C GLY A 161 -17.45 -0.31 2.00
N SER A 162 -17.05 -1.05 0.98
CA SER A 162 -17.90 -2.04 0.28
C SER A 162 -17.67 -3.49 0.72
N LEU A 163 -16.79 -3.72 1.72
CA LEU A 163 -16.42 -5.04 2.23
C LEU A 163 -17.15 -5.44 3.52
#